data_88bdf460d36ad0ed5c18f1c5f0690877
#
_entry.id   88bdf460d36ad0ed5c18f1c5f0690877
#
_cell.length_a   1.000
_cell.length_b   1.000
_cell.length_c   1.000
_cell.angle_alpha   90.00
_cell.angle_beta   90.00
_cell.angle_gamma   90.00
#
_symmetry.space_group_name_H-M   'P 1'
#
loop_
_entity.id
_entity.type
_entity.pdbx_description
1 polymer ?
#
loop_
_entity_poly.entity_id
_entity_poly.type
_entity_poly.pdbx_seq_one_letter_code
_entity_poly.pdbx_strand_id
1 'polypeptide(L)'
;KSPFDWFVYTSGLPDNHPELTLAKQLGIKTGKRDELIAKIISDKNLKLIAIAGTHGKTTTTGMLVWAFHQLNIPVSYSIGSTIQFGPSGRFDKDSQFFVYECDEFDKNFLHFYPWLSIITSIDYDHPDTYPSKIDYTNAFGQFINQSKHCIMYKDDFDNLNIKDIVLDLIDKNEHKNRINSINLAGNHNRENAYLILTELENMGIQTDKAQLAIESFPGTGRRFEKIADNLYSDYGHHPIEIAATLQMAKELNNRVVLVYQPHQNVRQHE
;
A
#
# COMPACT_ATOMS: atom_id res chain seq x y z
N LYS A 1 37.24 11.53 -8.49
CA LYS A 1 36.11 10.57 -8.34
C LYS A 1 35.04 11.25 -7.48
N SER A 2 33.76 11.17 -7.89
CA SER A 2 32.64 11.62 -7.05
C SER A 2 32.65 10.83 -5.73
N PRO A 3 32.40 11.46 -4.57
CA PRO A 3 32.21 10.74 -3.32
C PRO A 3 30.91 9.92 -3.27
N PHE A 4 30.08 10.00 -4.32
CA PHE A 4 28.80 9.34 -4.40
C PHE A 4 28.80 8.27 -5.50
N ASP A 5 28.27 7.09 -5.17
CA ASP A 5 28.17 5.96 -6.10
C ASP A 5 26.82 5.97 -6.85
N TRP A 6 25.77 6.55 -6.25
CA TRP A 6 24.43 6.54 -6.80
C TRP A 6 23.63 7.76 -6.33
N PHE A 7 23.00 8.47 -7.26
CA PHE A 7 22.01 9.51 -6.99
C PHE A 7 20.60 8.91 -7.13
N VAL A 8 19.91 8.79 -6.02
CA VAL A 8 18.57 8.20 -5.95
C VAL A 8 17.54 9.29 -5.76
N TYR A 9 16.46 9.26 -6.57
CA TYR A 9 15.46 10.30 -6.59
C TYR A 9 14.04 9.72 -6.64
N THR A 10 13.05 10.56 -6.26
CA THR A 10 11.61 10.25 -6.32
C THR A 10 11.07 10.39 -7.74
N SER A 11 10.05 9.61 -8.11
CA SER A 11 9.34 9.72 -9.40
C SER A 11 8.72 11.11 -9.64
N GLY A 12 8.44 11.88 -8.58
CA GLY A 12 7.94 13.25 -8.68
C GLY A 12 9.00 14.28 -9.07
N LEU A 13 10.29 13.90 -9.22
CA LEU A 13 11.34 14.82 -9.62
C LEU A 13 11.34 14.98 -11.14
N PRO A 14 11.19 16.20 -11.67
CA PRO A 14 11.21 16.42 -13.12
C PRO A 14 12.60 16.14 -13.71
N ASP A 15 12.65 15.66 -14.96
CA ASP A 15 13.88 15.28 -15.64
C ASP A 15 14.93 16.39 -15.78
N ASN A 16 14.48 17.65 -15.76
CA ASN A 16 15.33 18.85 -15.82
C ASN A 16 15.73 19.39 -14.44
N HIS A 17 15.49 18.64 -13.36
CA HIS A 17 15.85 19.08 -12.02
C HIS A 17 17.37 19.32 -11.91
N PRO A 18 17.82 20.45 -11.33
CA PRO A 18 19.25 20.81 -11.30
C PRO A 18 20.16 19.73 -10.70
N GLU A 19 19.76 19.10 -9.61
CA GLU A 19 20.56 18.03 -8.96
C GLU A 19 20.66 16.78 -9.84
N LEU A 20 19.55 16.36 -10.50
CA LEU A 20 19.55 15.23 -11.41
C LEU A 20 20.43 15.51 -12.64
N THR A 21 20.34 16.73 -13.18
CA THR A 21 21.18 17.17 -14.30
C THR A 21 22.66 17.16 -13.92
N LEU A 22 23.00 17.67 -12.74
CA LEU A 22 24.37 17.69 -12.24
C LEU A 22 24.90 16.26 -12.02
N ALA A 23 24.09 15.37 -11.43
CA ALA A 23 24.47 13.97 -11.23
C ALA A 23 24.82 13.29 -12.56
N LYS A 24 23.98 13.51 -13.59
CA LYS A 24 24.23 13.00 -14.96
C LYS A 24 25.51 13.59 -15.56
N GLN A 25 25.75 14.89 -15.42
CA GLN A 25 26.96 15.55 -15.90
C GLN A 25 28.23 15.03 -15.23
N LEU A 26 28.17 14.70 -13.94
CA LEU A 26 29.27 14.14 -13.17
C LEU A 26 29.48 12.63 -13.41
N GLY A 27 28.67 12.00 -14.26
CA GLY A 27 28.73 10.56 -14.52
C GLY A 27 28.34 9.70 -13.31
N ILE A 28 27.58 10.26 -12.35
CA ILE A 28 27.07 9.51 -11.22
C ILE A 28 25.89 8.67 -11.70
N LYS A 29 25.86 7.38 -11.30
CA LYS A 29 24.69 6.53 -11.55
C LYS A 29 23.45 7.22 -10.98
N THR A 30 22.39 7.32 -11.76
CA THR A 30 21.08 7.82 -11.31
C THR A 30 20.06 6.69 -11.31
N GLY A 31 19.07 6.74 -10.43
CA GLY A 31 17.97 5.76 -10.39
C GLY A 31 16.85 6.19 -9.46
N LYS A 32 15.68 5.62 -9.66
CA LYS A 32 14.51 5.89 -8.82
C LYS A 32 14.63 5.22 -7.46
N ARG A 33 13.91 5.74 -6.46
CA ARG A 33 13.85 5.18 -5.11
C ARG A 33 13.50 3.68 -5.14
N ASP A 34 12.55 3.29 -5.99
CA ASP A 34 12.06 1.92 -6.07
C ASP A 34 13.14 0.96 -6.59
N GLU A 35 14.02 1.41 -7.50
CA GLU A 35 15.18 0.63 -7.94
C GLU A 35 16.17 0.35 -6.78
N LEU A 36 16.41 1.36 -5.91
CA LEU A 36 17.24 1.16 -4.73
C LEU A 36 16.61 0.18 -3.75
N ILE A 37 15.31 0.31 -3.50
CA ILE A 37 14.58 -0.59 -2.58
C ILE A 37 14.60 -2.02 -3.13
N ALA A 38 14.31 -2.21 -4.42
CA ALA A 38 14.39 -3.53 -5.06
C ALA A 38 15.78 -4.15 -4.92
N LYS A 39 16.83 -3.33 -5.09
CA LYS A 39 18.21 -3.76 -4.89
C LYS A 39 18.49 -4.16 -3.43
N ILE A 40 18.04 -3.38 -2.44
CA ILE A 40 18.21 -3.70 -1.01
C ILE A 40 17.53 -5.04 -0.68
N ILE A 41 16.31 -5.23 -1.15
CA ILE A 41 15.54 -6.48 -0.95
C ILE A 41 16.32 -7.68 -1.51
N SER A 42 16.82 -7.55 -2.74
CA SER A 42 17.60 -8.59 -3.41
C SER A 42 18.93 -8.86 -2.69
N ASP A 43 19.73 -7.82 -2.43
CA ASP A 43 21.06 -7.96 -1.81
C ASP A 43 20.99 -8.55 -0.39
N LYS A 44 19.89 -8.30 0.32
CA LYS A 44 19.65 -8.80 1.67
C LYS A 44 18.84 -10.11 1.70
N ASN A 45 18.48 -10.63 0.53
CA ASN A 45 17.66 -11.83 0.38
C ASN A 45 16.37 -11.82 1.24
N LEU A 46 15.68 -10.66 1.24
CA LEU A 46 14.43 -10.47 1.97
C LEU A 46 13.24 -10.95 1.15
N LYS A 47 12.25 -11.50 1.82
CA LYS A 47 10.95 -11.81 1.23
C LYS A 47 10.13 -10.53 1.15
N LEU A 48 9.90 -10.01 -0.05
CA LEU A 48 9.04 -8.84 -0.23
C LEU A 48 7.58 -9.22 -0.03
N ILE A 49 6.93 -8.53 0.92
CA ILE A 49 5.48 -8.45 1.04
C ILE A 49 5.08 -7.09 0.46
N ALA A 50 4.53 -7.12 -0.74
CA ALA A 50 4.16 -5.92 -1.48
C ALA A 50 2.68 -5.62 -1.27
N ILE A 51 2.38 -4.41 -0.81
CA ILE A 51 1.00 -3.91 -0.72
C ILE A 51 0.77 -3.02 -1.93
N ALA A 52 -0.10 -3.44 -2.83
CA ALA A 52 -0.46 -2.68 -4.03
C ALA A 52 -1.98 -2.55 -4.15
N GLY A 53 -2.43 -1.69 -5.04
CA GLY A 53 -3.84 -1.42 -5.26
C GLY A 53 -4.10 0.07 -5.43
N THR A 54 -5.24 0.45 -5.94
CA THR A 54 -5.59 1.85 -6.16
C THR A 54 -5.79 2.57 -4.84
N HIS A 55 -6.55 1.98 -3.91
CA HIS A 55 -6.90 2.56 -2.61
C HIS A 55 -6.43 1.69 -1.46
N GLY A 56 -6.18 2.30 -0.29
CA GLY A 56 -5.89 1.58 0.94
C GLY A 56 -4.44 1.12 1.14
N LYS A 57 -3.54 1.27 0.18
CA LYS A 57 -2.13 0.85 0.26
C LYS A 57 -1.44 1.26 1.56
N THR A 58 -1.41 2.55 1.84
CA THR A 58 -0.70 3.12 3.01
C THR A 58 -1.23 2.57 4.33
N THR A 59 -2.55 2.54 4.48
CA THR A 59 -3.22 2.03 5.69
C THR A 59 -2.92 0.54 5.88
N THR A 60 -3.02 -0.25 4.81
CA THR A 60 -2.77 -1.70 4.84
C THR A 60 -1.30 -1.99 5.15
N THR A 61 -0.37 -1.25 4.53
CA THR A 61 1.07 -1.37 4.83
C THR A 61 1.35 -1.07 6.29
N GLY A 62 0.82 0.05 6.81
CA GLY A 62 0.98 0.42 8.22
C GLY A 62 0.37 -0.60 9.17
N MET A 63 -0.79 -1.13 8.85
CA MET A 63 -1.50 -2.14 9.64
C MET A 63 -0.71 -3.46 9.71
N LEU A 64 -0.17 -3.92 8.59
CA LEU A 64 0.64 -5.15 8.57
C LEU A 64 1.95 -4.99 9.35
N VAL A 65 2.65 -3.85 9.18
CA VAL A 65 3.87 -3.54 9.95
C VAL A 65 3.57 -3.48 11.45
N TRP A 66 2.46 -2.86 11.83
CA TRP A 66 2.00 -2.82 13.21
C TRP A 66 1.69 -4.22 13.75
N ALA A 67 0.95 -5.04 12.99
CA ALA A 67 0.64 -6.41 13.39
C ALA A 67 1.92 -7.24 13.63
N PHE A 68 2.93 -7.13 12.74
CA PHE A 68 4.21 -7.80 12.93
C PHE A 68 4.92 -7.31 14.20
N HIS A 69 4.87 -6.00 14.47
CA HIS A 69 5.43 -5.44 15.70
C HIS A 69 4.74 -6.00 16.95
N GLN A 70 3.40 -6.05 16.98
CA GLN A 70 2.62 -6.61 18.11
C GLN A 70 2.87 -8.10 18.31
N LEU A 71 3.11 -8.83 17.22
CA LEU A 71 3.41 -10.26 17.23
C LEU A 71 4.90 -10.57 17.49
N ASN A 72 5.74 -9.55 17.71
CA ASN A 72 7.19 -9.66 17.86
C ASN A 72 7.87 -10.37 16.67
N ILE A 73 7.37 -10.13 15.47
CA ILE A 73 7.97 -10.61 14.22
C ILE A 73 8.89 -9.49 13.67
N PRO A 74 10.22 -9.73 13.58
CA PRO A 74 11.13 -8.75 13.00
C PRO A 74 10.73 -8.41 11.56
N VAL A 75 10.65 -7.12 11.23
CA VAL A 75 10.23 -6.65 9.91
C VAL A 75 11.01 -5.43 9.47
N SER A 76 11.51 -5.46 8.23
CA SER A 76 11.99 -4.29 7.51
C SER A 76 10.83 -3.72 6.70
N TYR A 77 10.76 -2.40 6.55
CA TYR A 77 9.62 -1.79 5.87
C TYR A 77 9.91 -0.40 5.31
N SER A 78 9.07 0.03 4.37
CA SER A 78 8.94 1.42 3.96
C SER A 78 7.48 1.73 3.66
N ILE A 79 6.95 2.76 4.34
CA ILE A 79 5.54 3.19 4.30
C ILE A 79 5.48 4.58 3.69
N GLY A 80 4.47 4.85 2.87
CA GLY A 80 4.29 6.13 2.18
C GLY A 80 3.77 7.28 3.06
N SER A 81 3.69 7.11 4.39
CA SER A 81 3.16 8.11 5.32
C SER A 81 3.93 8.11 6.64
N THR A 82 3.65 9.10 7.48
CA THR A 82 4.09 9.12 8.88
C THR A 82 3.30 8.12 9.70
N ILE A 83 3.97 7.50 10.66
CA ILE A 83 3.38 6.55 11.61
C ILE A 83 3.79 6.94 13.04
N GLN A 84 2.92 6.67 14.02
CA GLN A 84 3.18 7.03 15.42
C GLN A 84 4.07 6.03 16.15
N PHE A 85 4.27 4.84 15.59
CA PHE A 85 4.98 3.72 16.21
C PHE A 85 6.39 3.50 15.67
N GLY A 86 6.91 4.43 14.86
CA GLY A 86 8.28 4.34 14.33
C GLY A 86 8.56 5.31 13.17
N PRO A 87 9.73 5.24 12.56
CA PRO A 87 10.03 5.98 11.33
C PRO A 87 9.26 5.40 10.14
N SER A 88 9.07 6.19 9.07
CA SER A 88 8.40 5.72 7.83
C SER A 88 9.16 4.61 7.08
N GLY A 89 10.43 4.39 7.40
CA GLY A 89 11.25 3.30 6.86
C GLY A 89 12.24 2.80 7.91
N ARG A 90 12.37 1.49 7.97
CA ARG A 90 13.28 0.81 8.90
C ARG A 90 13.85 -0.45 8.27
N PHE A 91 15.16 -0.65 8.45
CA PHE A 91 15.80 -1.92 8.21
C PHE A 91 16.06 -2.63 9.52
N ASP A 92 15.61 -3.88 9.64
CA ASP A 92 15.87 -4.76 10.77
C ASP A 92 16.73 -5.93 10.30
N LYS A 93 17.90 -6.11 10.91
CA LYS A 93 18.89 -7.13 10.50
C LYS A 93 18.40 -8.57 10.70
N ASP A 94 17.46 -8.77 11.61
CA ASP A 94 16.92 -10.07 11.97
C ASP A 94 15.63 -10.39 11.17
N SER A 95 15.19 -9.44 10.33
CA SER A 95 14.00 -9.61 9.50
C SER A 95 14.26 -10.56 8.32
N GLN A 96 13.27 -11.42 8.07
CA GLN A 96 13.13 -12.18 6.82
C GLN A 96 12.25 -11.46 5.80
N PHE A 97 11.47 -10.47 6.24
CA PHE A 97 10.47 -9.79 5.43
C PHE A 97 10.81 -8.33 5.20
N PHE A 98 10.45 -7.84 4.03
CA PHE A 98 10.38 -6.41 3.73
C PHE A 98 8.95 -6.07 3.32
N VAL A 99 8.24 -5.29 4.14
CA VAL A 99 6.89 -4.81 3.82
C VAL A 99 7.01 -3.48 3.10
N TYR A 100 6.45 -3.39 1.90
CA TYR A 100 6.57 -2.21 1.05
C TYR A 100 5.25 -1.82 0.40
N GLU A 101 4.97 -0.52 0.43
CA GLU A 101 3.89 0.08 -0.32
C GLU A 101 4.33 0.25 -1.78
N CYS A 102 3.87 -0.64 -2.65
CA CYS A 102 4.19 -0.66 -4.07
C CYS A 102 3.20 0.22 -4.84
N ASP A 103 3.69 1.34 -5.35
CA ASP A 103 2.86 2.31 -6.06
C ASP A 103 2.77 1.95 -7.56
N GLU A 104 1.56 1.91 -8.09
CA GLU A 104 1.28 1.72 -9.51
C GLU A 104 1.61 2.95 -10.35
N PHE A 105 1.67 4.15 -9.77
CA PHE A 105 2.04 5.37 -10.48
C PHE A 105 3.40 5.21 -11.17
N ASP A 106 3.48 5.69 -12.42
CA ASP A 106 4.69 5.59 -13.26
C ASP A 106 5.20 4.14 -13.39
N LYS A 107 4.33 3.14 -13.20
CA LYS A 107 4.62 1.70 -13.24
C LYS A 107 5.73 1.26 -12.27
N ASN A 108 5.93 1.99 -11.18
CA ASN A 108 7.01 1.72 -10.23
C ASN A 108 6.93 0.33 -9.61
N PHE A 109 5.72 -0.18 -9.34
CA PHE A 109 5.53 -1.52 -8.78
C PHE A 109 6.09 -2.64 -9.67
N LEU A 110 6.25 -2.44 -10.99
CA LEU A 110 6.80 -3.43 -11.90
C LEU A 110 8.32 -3.68 -11.75
N HIS A 111 9.00 -2.89 -10.93
CA HIS A 111 10.40 -3.16 -10.56
C HIS A 111 10.54 -4.33 -9.56
N PHE A 112 9.43 -4.80 -8.97
CA PHE A 112 9.44 -5.74 -7.87
C PHE A 112 8.99 -7.14 -8.28
N TYR A 113 9.54 -8.14 -7.57
CA TYR A 113 9.17 -9.55 -7.66
C TYR A 113 8.76 -10.05 -6.27
N PRO A 114 7.51 -9.79 -5.85
CA PRO A 114 7.06 -10.11 -4.50
C PRO A 114 7.11 -11.61 -4.19
N TRP A 115 7.46 -11.91 -2.94
CA TRP A 115 7.16 -13.22 -2.37
C TRP A 115 5.65 -13.35 -2.09
N LEU A 116 5.03 -12.24 -1.65
CA LEU A 116 3.59 -12.10 -1.45
C LEU A 116 3.15 -10.72 -1.94
N SER A 117 2.10 -10.66 -2.73
CA SER A 117 1.38 -9.42 -3.01
C SER A 117 0.00 -9.43 -2.38
N ILE A 118 -0.33 -8.36 -1.66
CA ILE A 118 -1.67 -8.09 -1.13
C ILE A 118 -2.26 -6.96 -1.97
N ILE A 119 -3.30 -7.26 -2.74
CA ILE A 119 -3.98 -6.29 -3.61
C ILE A 119 -5.22 -5.79 -2.89
N THR A 120 -5.22 -4.51 -2.54
CA THR A 120 -6.32 -3.89 -1.76
C THR A 120 -7.54 -3.55 -2.59
N SER A 121 -7.34 -3.11 -3.83
CA SER A 121 -8.38 -2.81 -4.82
C SER A 121 -7.77 -2.55 -6.18
N ILE A 122 -8.54 -2.73 -7.27
CA ILE A 122 -8.13 -2.33 -8.62
C ILE A 122 -9.23 -1.47 -9.22
N ASP A 123 -9.03 -0.17 -9.15
CA ASP A 123 -9.93 0.84 -9.70
C ASP A 123 -9.14 1.79 -10.60
N TYR A 124 -9.68 2.15 -11.77
CA TYR A 124 -8.92 2.91 -12.75
C TYR A 124 -8.52 4.30 -12.21
N ASP A 125 -7.22 4.56 -12.17
CA ASP A 125 -6.63 5.83 -11.80
C ASP A 125 -5.38 6.12 -12.66
N HIS A 126 -4.81 7.31 -12.53
CA HIS A 126 -3.59 7.75 -13.22
C HIS A 126 -3.69 7.72 -14.76
N PRO A 127 -4.65 8.44 -15.38
CA PRO A 127 -4.81 8.48 -16.84
C PRO A 127 -3.59 9.05 -17.58
N ASP A 128 -2.72 9.77 -16.89
CA ASP A 128 -1.42 10.26 -17.37
C ASP A 128 -0.39 9.14 -17.56
N THR A 129 -0.46 8.09 -16.74
CA THR A 129 0.40 6.91 -16.82
C THR A 129 -0.23 5.77 -17.62
N TYR A 130 -1.55 5.63 -17.52
CA TYR A 130 -2.35 4.56 -18.12
C TYR A 130 -3.44 5.15 -19.02
N PRO A 131 -3.24 5.19 -20.35
CA PRO A 131 -4.19 5.81 -21.28
C PRO A 131 -5.59 5.16 -21.28
N SER A 132 -5.70 3.91 -20.80
CA SER A 132 -6.97 3.19 -20.73
C SER A 132 -7.06 2.30 -19.50
N LYS A 133 -8.30 1.92 -19.14
CA LYS A 133 -8.55 0.91 -18.08
C LYS A 133 -7.87 -0.43 -18.39
N ILE A 134 -7.77 -0.79 -19.67
CA ILE A 134 -7.11 -2.04 -20.10
C ILE A 134 -5.60 -1.97 -19.82
N ASP A 135 -4.95 -0.83 -20.07
CA ASP A 135 -3.52 -0.65 -19.77
C ASP A 135 -3.26 -0.76 -18.27
N TYR A 136 -4.17 -0.20 -17.46
CA TYR A 136 -4.11 -0.27 -16.00
C TYR A 136 -4.25 -1.70 -15.50
N THR A 137 -5.29 -2.42 -15.91
CA THR A 137 -5.50 -3.83 -15.53
C THR A 137 -4.39 -4.75 -16.02
N ASN A 138 -3.84 -4.52 -17.21
CA ASN A 138 -2.70 -5.27 -17.73
C ASN A 138 -1.45 -5.08 -16.87
N ALA A 139 -1.19 -3.86 -16.38
CA ALA A 139 -0.06 -3.59 -15.49
C ALA A 139 -0.22 -4.31 -14.16
N PHE A 140 -1.42 -4.33 -13.56
CA PHE A 140 -1.70 -5.13 -12.36
C PHE A 140 -1.55 -6.63 -12.63
N GLY A 141 -2.08 -7.13 -13.75
CA GLY A 141 -1.89 -8.53 -14.16
C GLY A 141 -0.41 -8.90 -14.28
N GLN A 142 0.40 -8.02 -14.88
CA GLN A 142 1.85 -8.21 -14.97
C GLN A 142 2.49 -8.24 -13.56
N PHE A 143 2.18 -7.27 -12.69
CA PHE A 143 2.71 -7.20 -11.33
C PHE A 143 2.36 -8.45 -10.50
N ILE A 144 1.10 -8.88 -10.57
CA ILE A 144 0.63 -10.08 -9.88
C ILE A 144 1.38 -11.31 -10.41
N ASN A 145 1.57 -11.43 -11.73
CA ASN A 145 2.33 -12.54 -12.33
C ASN A 145 3.83 -12.54 -11.96
N GLN A 146 4.38 -11.42 -11.49
CA GLN A 146 5.75 -11.36 -10.94
C GLN A 146 5.81 -11.87 -9.50
N SER A 147 4.69 -12.05 -8.83
CA SER A 147 4.60 -12.52 -7.43
C SER A 147 4.62 -14.04 -7.35
N LYS A 148 5.12 -14.58 -6.24
CA LYS A 148 5.01 -16.02 -5.98
C LYS A 148 3.66 -16.42 -5.44
N HIS A 149 3.05 -15.53 -4.65
CA HIS A 149 1.74 -15.66 -4.04
C HIS A 149 1.02 -14.30 -4.10
N CYS A 150 -0.28 -14.32 -4.32
CA CYS A 150 -1.12 -13.13 -4.28
C CYS A 150 -2.42 -13.41 -3.54
N ILE A 151 -2.85 -12.45 -2.72
CA ILE A 151 -4.19 -12.42 -2.13
C ILE A 151 -4.91 -11.17 -2.59
N MET A 152 -6.18 -11.32 -2.97
CA MET A 152 -7.04 -10.22 -3.40
C MET A 152 -8.50 -10.58 -3.28
N TYR A 153 -9.37 -9.58 -3.39
CA TYR A 153 -10.79 -9.83 -3.51
C TYR A 153 -11.18 -10.28 -4.91
N LYS A 154 -12.15 -11.20 -4.98
CA LYS A 154 -12.66 -11.76 -6.23
C LYS A 154 -13.24 -10.70 -7.17
N ASP A 155 -13.85 -9.66 -6.61
CA ASP A 155 -14.44 -8.56 -7.38
C ASP A 155 -13.41 -7.79 -8.23
N ASP A 156 -12.13 -7.77 -7.80
CA ASP A 156 -11.04 -7.13 -8.50
C ASP A 156 -10.32 -8.05 -9.50
N PHE A 157 -10.67 -9.35 -9.50
CA PHE A 157 -10.01 -10.35 -10.34
C PHE A 157 -10.45 -10.29 -11.81
N ASP A 158 -11.67 -9.85 -12.08
CA ASP A 158 -12.22 -9.81 -13.43
C ASP A 158 -11.36 -8.96 -14.37
N ASN A 159 -11.09 -9.50 -15.56
CA ASN A 159 -10.24 -8.89 -16.58
C ASN A 159 -8.73 -8.90 -16.33
N LEU A 160 -8.25 -9.57 -15.28
CA LEU A 160 -6.82 -9.78 -15.06
C LEU A 160 -6.33 -11.03 -15.80
N ASN A 161 -5.22 -10.92 -16.51
CA ASN A 161 -4.56 -12.07 -17.14
C ASN A 161 -3.50 -12.64 -16.18
N ILE A 162 -3.94 -13.46 -15.23
CA ILE A 162 -3.09 -14.07 -14.20
C ILE A 162 -2.79 -15.53 -14.56
N LYS A 163 -1.54 -15.96 -14.39
CA LYS A 163 -1.03 -17.30 -14.73
C LYS A 163 -0.04 -17.79 -13.67
N ASP A 164 -0.07 -19.10 -13.46
CA ASP A 164 0.99 -19.87 -12.79
C ASP A 164 1.48 -19.33 -11.44
N ILE A 165 0.60 -18.70 -10.66
CA ILE A 165 0.89 -18.25 -9.29
C ILE A 165 -0.08 -18.87 -8.29
N VAL A 166 0.31 -18.90 -7.01
CA VAL A 166 -0.61 -19.21 -5.93
C VAL A 166 -1.48 -17.98 -5.68
N LEU A 167 -2.79 -18.13 -5.89
CA LEU A 167 -3.74 -17.03 -5.82
C LEU A 167 -4.86 -17.35 -4.83
N ASP A 168 -4.98 -16.54 -3.79
CA ASP A 168 -6.08 -16.57 -2.83
C ASP A 168 -7.12 -15.51 -3.20
N LEU A 169 -8.23 -15.96 -3.79
CA LEU A 169 -9.37 -15.11 -4.11
C LEU A 169 -10.39 -15.15 -2.98
N ILE A 170 -10.60 -14.00 -2.35
CA ILE A 170 -11.55 -13.84 -1.25
C ILE A 170 -12.90 -13.34 -1.78
N ASP A 171 -13.96 -14.12 -1.59
CA ASP A 171 -15.33 -13.67 -1.85
C ASP A 171 -15.85 -12.90 -0.63
N LYS A 172 -16.13 -11.61 -0.79
CA LYS A 172 -16.61 -10.75 0.30
C LYS A 172 -17.92 -11.23 0.91
N ASN A 173 -18.79 -11.83 0.12
CA ASN A 173 -20.07 -12.32 0.59
C ASN A 173 -19.94 -13.56 1.46
N GLU A 174 -19.09 -14.51 1.06
CA GLU A 174 -18.79 -15.71 1.83
C GLU A 174 -18.14 -15.39 3.19
N HIS A 175 -17.27 -14.36 3.20
CA HIS A 175 -16.50 -13.96 4.38
C HIS A 175 -17.09 -12.77 5.15
N LYS A 176 -18.27 -12.28 4.77
CA LYS A 176 -18.91 -11.07 5.32
C LYS A 176 -18.95 -11.03 6.85
N ASN A 177 -19.30 -12.14 7.49
CA ASN A 177 -19.40 -12.20 8.96
C ASN A 177 -18.00 -12.03 9.62
N ARG A 178 -16.98 -12.64 9.07
CA ARG A 178 -15.60 -12.51 9.57
C ARG A 178 -15.07 -11.09 9.35
N ILE A 179 -15.27 -10.52 8.17
CA ILE A 179 -14.91 -9.14 7.85
C ILE A 179 -15.57 -8.18 8.84
N ASN A 180 -16.89 -8.33 9.06
CA ASN A 180 -17.64 -7.45 9.95
C ASN A 180 -17.33 -7.67 11.45
N SER A 181 -16.73 -8.80 11.84
CA SER A 181 -16.32 -9.05 13.22
C SER A 181 -15.03 -8.32 13.60
N ILE A 182 -14.28 -7.82 12.63
CA ILE A 182 -13.05 -7.04 12.89
C ILE A 182 -13.43 -5.67 13.47
N ASN A 183 -12.95 -5.38 14.66
CA ASN A 183 -13.28 -4.15 15.40
C ASN A 183 -12.45 -2.95 14.91
N LEU A 184 -12.65 -2.56 13.65
CA LEU A 184 -12.09 -1.36 13.04
C LEU A 184 -13.19 -0.51 12.43
N ALA A 185 -13.07 0.82 12.50
CA ALA A 185 -13.97 1.73 11.83
C ALA A 185 -13.75 1.71 10.31
N GLY A 186 -14.84 1.76 9.55
CA GLY A 186 -14.83 1.80 8.09
C GLY A 186 -14.80 0.41 7.44
N ASN A 187 -15.74 0.17 6.50
CA ASN A 187 -15.83 -1.09 5.78
C ASN A 187 -14.52 -1.42 5.05
N HIS A 188 -13.94 -0.43 4.37
CA HIS A 188 -12.69 -0.58 3.64
C HIS A 188 -11.50 -0.98 4.55
N ASN A 189 -11.45 -0.47 5.79
CA ASN A 189 -10.43 -0.85 6.76
C ASN A 189 -10.61 -2.29 7.22
N ARG A 190 -11.87 -2.73 7.45
CA ARG A 190 -12.16 -4.13 7.79
C ARG A 190 -11.84 -5.09 6.66
N GLU A 191 -12.12 -4.69 5.42
CA GLU A 191 -11.75 -5.48 4.24
C GLU A 191 -10.23 -5.59 4.09
N ASN A 192 -9.50 -4.49 4.18
CA ASN A 192 -8.04 -4.51 4.13
C ASN A 192 -7.42 -5.32 5.28
N ALA A 193 -7.98 -5.18 6.49
CA ALA A 193 -7.58 -5.96 7.65
C ALA A 193 -7.82 -7.47 7.46
N TYR A 194 -8.90 -7.82 6.78
CA TYR A 194 -9.22 -9.22 6.53
C TYR A 194 -8.24 -9.90 5.56
N LEU A 195 -7.74 -9.19 4.54
CA LEU A 195 -6.66 -9.69 3.69
C LEU A 195 -5.40 -9.97 4.52
N ILE A 196 -5.02 -9.04 5.41
CA ILE A 196 -3.87 -9.21 6.32
C ILE A 196 -4.10 -10.39 7.27
N LEU A 197 -5.27 -10.49 7.88
CA LEU A 197 -5.63 -11.56 8.80
C LEU A 197 -5.49 -12.93 8.14
N THR A 198 -6.02 -13.07 6.92
CA THR A 198 -5.91 -14.31 6.15
C THR A 198 -4.45 -14.68 5.90
N GLU A 199 -3.60 -13.73 5.53
CA GLU A 199 -2.19 -14.01 5.29
C GLU A 199 -1.43 -14.35 6.58
N LEU A 200 -1.73 -13.69 7.69
CA LEU A 200 -1.15 -14.06 8.99
C LEU A 200 -1.56 -15.46 9.42
N GLU A 201 -2.81 -15.86 9.16
CA GLU A 201 -3.29 -17.25 9.36
C GLU A 201 -2.52 -18.23 8.46
N ASN A 202 -2.31 -17.91 7.17
CA ASN A 202 -1.52 -18.71 6.23
C ASN A 202 -0.05 -18.84 6.68
N MET A 203 0.48 -17.84 7.37
CA MET A 203 1.81 -17.87 8.00
C MET A 203 1.84 -18.67 9.31
N GLY A 204 0.71 -19.23 9.75
CA GLY A 204 0.60 -20.06 10.96
C GLY A 204 0.38 -19.26 12.25
N ILE A 205 0.02 -17.98 12.17
CA ILE A 205 -0.33 -17.17 13.33
C ILE A 205 -1.77 -17.49 13.77
N GLN A 206 -1.98 -17.70 15.07
CA GLN A 206 -3.30 -17.95 15.61
C GLN A 206 -4.25 -16.77 15.34
N THR A 207 -5.45 -17.05 14.83
CA THR A 207 -6.46 -16.06 14.43
C THR A 207 -6.68 -14.98 15.48
N ASP A 208 -6.95 -15.37 16.73
CA ASP A 208 -7.25 -14.41 17.80
C ASP A 208 -6.08 -13.44 18.06
N LYS A 209 -4.84 -13.93 18.01
CA LYS A 209 -3.65 -13.09 18.18
C LYS A 209 -3.44 -12.15 17.01
N ALA A 210 -3.63 -12.66 15.79
CA ALA A 210 -3.52 -11.85 14.58
C ALA A 210 -4.58 -10.76 14.55
N GLN A 211 -5.83 -11.10 14.86
CA GLN A 211 -6.94 -10.16 14.89
C GLN A 211 -6.73 -9.07 15.96
N LEU A 212 -6.37 -9.43 17.19
CA LEU A 212 -6.08 -8.45 18.25
C LEU A 212 -4.93 -7.52 17.87
N ALA A 213 -3.88 -8.04 17.24
CA ALA A 213 -2.77 -7.22 16.76
C ALA A 213 -3.24 -6.19 15.72
N ILE A 214 -4.06 -6.61 14.75
CA ILE A 214 -4.62 -5.75 13.71
C ILE A 214 -5.55 -4.69 14.31
N GLU A 215 -6.46 -5.09 15.19
CA GLU A 215 -7.47 -4.20 15.81
C GLU A 215 -6.85 -3.12 16.73
N SER A 216 -5.66 -3.38 17.24
CA SER A 216 -4.89 -2.40 18.02
C SER A 216 -4.14 -1.36 17.18
N PHE A 217 -4.29 -1.39 15.85
CA PHE A 217 -3.59 -0.48 14.94
C PHE A 217 -3.96 0.98 15.19
N PRO A 218 -2.96 1.85 15.49
CA PRO A 218 -3.23 3.24 15.85
C PRO A 218 -3.53 4.18 14.66
N GLY A 219 -3.48 3.64 13.43
CA GLY A 219 -3.64 4.43 12.21
C GLY A 219 -2.33 4.94 11.62
N THR A 220 -2.44 5.60 10.48
CA THR A 220 -1.33 6.30 9.80
C THR A 220 -1.68 7.78 9.65
N GLY A 221 -0.67 8.62 9.55
CA GLY A 221 -0.86 10.05 9.37
C GLY A 221 -1.70 10.37 8.14
N ARG A 222 -2.61 11.33 8.27
CA ARG A 222 -3.50 11.79 7.20
C ARG A 222 -4.41 10.70 6.60
N ARG A 223 -4.69 9.61 7.33
CA ARG A 223 -5.67 8.57 6.95
C ARG A 223 -6.67 8.44 8.10
N PHE A 224 -7.70 9.27 8.07
CA PHE A 224 -8.68 9.48 9.14
C PHE A 224 -7.99 9.74 10.50
N GLU A 225 -6.91 10.49 10.45
CA GLU A 225 -6.10 10.84 11.61
C GLU A 225 -6.88 11.75 12.55
N LYS A 226 -7.03 11.34 13.81
CA LYS A 226 -7.65 12.19 14.82
C LYS A 226 -6.70 13.32 15.20
N ILE A 227 -7.04 14.58 14.87
CA ILE A 227 -6.26 15.76 15.20
C ILE A 227 -6.69 16.33 16.57
N ALA A 228 -7.98 16.30 16.82
CA ALA A 228 -8.60 16.76 18.06
C ALA A 228 -9.93 16.02 18.29
N ASP A 229 -10.61 16.29 19.39
CA ASP A 229 -11.92 15.69 19.63
C ASP A 229 -12.91 16.09 18.54
N ASN A 230 -13.49 15.06 17.91
CA ASN A 230 -14.41 15.19 16.76
C ASN A 230 -13.81 15.89 15.53
N LEU A 231 -12.49 16.00 15.43
CA LEU A 231 -11.79 16.58 14.27
C LEU A 231 -10.80 15.54 13.70
N TYR A 232 -10.99 15.23 12.42
CA TYR A 232 -10.19 14.24 11.71
C TYR A 232 -9.62 14.83 10.43
N SER A 233 -8.41 14.39 10.05
CA SER A 233 -7.78 14.71 8.77
C SER A 233 -7.68 13.45 7.91
N ASP A 234 -8.05 13.60 6.64
CA ASP A 234 -7.90 12.53 5.65
C ASP A 234 -7.29 13.07 4.36
N TYR A 235 -6.56 12.24 3.65
CA TYR A 235 -5.93 12.58 2.37
C TYR A 235 -6.80 12.18 1.18
N GLY A 236 -7.94 11.55 1.42
CA GLY A 236 -8.87 11.12 0.39
C GLY A 236 -9.21 12.24 -0.59
N HIS A 237 -8.99 11.98 -1.87
CA HIS A 237 -9.20 12.94 -2.96
C HIS A 237 -9.91 12.29 -4.15
N HIS A 238 -9.97 10.97 -4.21
CA HIS A 238 -10.77 10.22 -5.16
C HIS A 238 -12.21 10.07 -4.61
N PRO A 239 -13.27 10.10 -5.44
CA PRO A 239 -14.66 9.98 -4.98
C PRO A 239 -14.92 8.75 -4.09
N ILE A 240 -14.33 7.60 -4.43
CA ILE A 240 -14.45 6.36 -3.65
C ILE A 240 -13.80 6.51 -2.28
N GLU A 241 -12.61 7.12 -2.18
CA GLU A 241 -11.94 7.38 -0.90
C GLU A 241 -12.75 8.31 -0.01
N ILE A 242 -13.30 9.40 -0.59
CA ILE A 242 -14.15 10.34 0.14
C ILE A 242 -15.41 9.63 0.66
N ALA A 243 -16.05 8.81 -0.17
CA ALA A 243 -17.23 8.05 0.23
C ALA A 243 -16.91 7.06 1.38
N ALA A 244 -15.78 6.36 1.30
CA ALA A 244 -15.31 5.45 2.33
C ALA A 244 -15.01 6.19 3.65
N THR A 245 -14.32 7.33 3.59
CA THR A 245 -14.04 8.19 4.75
C THR A 245 -15.33 8.70 5.40
N LEU A 246 -16.31 9.14 4.61
CA LEU A 246 -17.61 9.59 5.12
C LEU A 246 -18.42 8.45 5.73
N GLN A 247 -18.36 7.24 5.16
CA GLN A 247 -18.99 6.05 5.72
C GLN A 247 -18.38 5.73 7.10
N MET A 248 -17.06 5.75 7.21
CA MET A 248 -16.35 5.55 8.48
C MET A 248 -16.71 6.63 9.51
N ALA A 249 -16.76 7.90 9.10
CA ALA A 249 -17.16 9.00 9.99
C ALA A 249 -18.59 8.82 10.53
N LYS A 250 -19.51 8.30 9.70
CA LYS A 250 -20.89 8.02 10.10
C LYS A 250 -21.01 6.84 11.07
N GLU A 251 -20.08 5.89 11.07
CA GLU A 251 -20.03 4.85 12.11
C GLU A 251 -19.71 5.44 13.49
N LEU A 252 -18.93 6.53 13.53
CA LEU A 252 -18.54 7.19 14.78
C LEU A 252 -19.57 8.22 15.25
N ASN A 253 -20.25 8.91 14.34
CA ASN A 253 -21.25 9.92 14.69
C ASN A 253 -22.28 10.13 13.57
N ASN A 254 -23.54 10.26 13.95
CA ASN A 254 -24.65 10.47 13.01
C ASN A 254 -24.59 11.83 12.27
N ARG A 255 -23.93 12.83 12.86
CA ARG A 255 -23.78 14.16 12.24
C ARG A 255 -22.32 14.36 11.83
N VAL A 256 -22.10 14.41 10.51
CA VAL A 256 -20.78 14.60 9.91
C VAL A 256 -20.79 15.90 9.11
N VAL A 257 -19.71 16.69 9.26
CA VAL A 257 -19.45 17.88 8.44
C VAL A 257 -18.15 17.61 7.68
N LEU A 258 -18.21 17.66 6.35
CA LEU A 258 -17.06 17.55 5.46
C LEU A 258 -16.55 18.93 5.08
N VAL A 259 -15.26 19.16 5.29
CA VAL A 259 -14.52 20.29 4.69
C VAL A 259 -13.58 19.70 3.66
N TYR A 260 -13.83 19.97 2.39
CA TYR A 260 -13.09 19.39 1.27
C TYR A 260 -12.26 20.45 0.55
N GLN A 261 -10.96 20.14 0.37
CA GLN A 261 -10.07 20.92 -0.48
C GLN A 261 -9.66 20.05 -1.68
N PRO A 262 -10.06 20.38 -2.90
CA PRO A 262 -9.70 19.65 -4.11
C PRO A 262 -8.18 19.58 -4.30
N HIS A 263 -7.66 18.42 -4.74
CA HIS A 263 -6.22 18.21 -4.83
C HIS A 263 -5.63 18.52 -6.23
N GLN A 264 -6.33 18.18 -7.31
CA GLN A 264 -5.87 18.43 -8.69
C GLN A 264 -7.03 18.83 -9.59
N ASN A 265 -6.79 19.79 -10.51
CA ASN A 265 -7.84 20.25 -11.43
C ASN A 265 -8.33 19.15 -12.38
N VAL A 266 -7.47 18.24 -12.82
CA VAL A 266 -7.81 17.15 -13.76
C VAL A 266 -8.84 16.21 -13.16
N ARG A 267 -8.72 15.86 -11.86
CA ARG A 267 -9.63 14.94 -11.16
C ARG A 267 -10.97 15.56 -10.73
N GLN A 268 -11.19 16.85 -11.01
CA GLN A 268 -12.46 17.53 -10.70
C GLN A 268 -13.45 17.52 -11.86
N HIS A 269 -13.04 17.05 -13.02
CA HIS A 269 -13.84 17.02 -14.25
C HIS A 269 -14.30 15.61 -14.64
N GLU A 270 -13.97 14.62 -13.84
CA GLU A 270 -14.47 13.24 -13.90
C GLU A 270 -15.63 13.06 -12.90
#